data_a7d67b1b28dc8387dd786bee7fe9ce92
#
_entry.id   a7d67b1b28dc8387dd786bee7fe9ce92
#
_cell.length_a   1.000
_cell.length_b   1.000
_cell.length_c   1.000
_cell.angle_alpha   90.00
_cell.angle_beta   90.00
_cell.angle_gamma   90.00
#
_symmetry.space_group_name_H-M   'P 1'
#
loop_
_entity.id
_entity.type
_entity.pdbx_description
1 polymer ?
#
loop_
_entity_poly.entity_id
_entity_poly.type
_entity_poly.pdbx_seq_one_letter_code
_entity_poly.pdbx_strand_id
1 'polypeptide(L)'
;MLIGDIMTRNVHLVRPEETLHYAAGLMAQWDIAFLPVADASGLVGTLTDRDIILRAVAPGLDAGTTKVSDIMTSNITYCYDDEEVDGVLENMKALQLRRLAVLDRQERLAGVVSRTDFTRHGI
;
A
#
# COMPACT_ATOMS: atom_id res chain seq x y z
N MET A 1 -20.91 8.58 -1.11
CA MET A 1 -20.28 7.24 -1.06
C MET A 1 -18.97 7.35 -0.30
N LEU A 2 -18.76 6.47 0.64
CA LEU A 2 -17.56 6.48 1.49
C LEU A 2 -16.48 5.57 0.90
N ILE A 3 -15.23 5.82 1.28
CA ILE A 3 -14.10 4.98 0.85
C ILE A 3 -14.33 3.51 1.21
N GLY A 4 -14.91 3.23 2.37
CA GLY A 4 -15.23 1.87 2.80
C GLY A 4 -16.18 1.13 1.86
N ASP A 5 -16.96 1.86 1.05
CA ASP A 5 -17.90 1.28 0.11
C ASP A 5 -17.22 0.77 -1.17
N ILE A 6 -16.02 1.28 -1.48
CA ILE A 6 -15.34 0.97 -2.75
C ILE A 6 -13.97 0.31 -2.57
N MET A 7 -13.39 0.33 -1.37
CA MET A 7 -12.04 -0.21 -1.11
C MET A 7 -11.99 -1.73 -1.24
N THR A 8 -10.80 -2.25 -1.45
CA THR A 8 -10.50 -3.69 -1.35
C THR A 8 -10.19 -4.03 0.09
N ARG A 9 -10.93 -5.00 0.68
CA ARG A 9 -10.82 -5.35 2.10
C ARG A 9 -9.83 -6.48 2.37
N ASN A 10 -9.77 -7.47 1.49
CA ASN A 10 -8.88 -8.62 1.64
C ASN A 10 -7.52 -8.28 1.05
N VAL A 11 -6.72 -7.51 1.80
CA VAL A 11 -5.43 -7.06 1.31
C VAL A 11 -4.32 -7.99 1.79
N HIS A 12 -3.35 -8.21 0.91
CA HIS A 12 -2.11 -8.86 1.26
C HIS A 12 -1.18 -7.81 1.85
N LEU A 13 -0.52 -8.16 2.94
CA LEU A 13 0.42 -7.27 3.61
C LEU A 13 1.70 -8.03 3.93
N VAL A 14 2.75 -7.30 4.23
CA VAL A 14 4.03 -7.87 4.65
C VAL A 14 4.46 -7.25 5.97
N ARG A 15 5.33 -7.96 6.68
CA ARG A 15 5.93 -7.48 7.91
C ARG A 15 7.28 -6.82 7.60
N PRO A 16 7.71 -5.85 8.44
CA PRO A 16 8.97 -5.13 8.19
C PRO A 16 10.19 -6.03 8.11
N GLU A 17 10.23 -7.12 8.88
CA GLU A 17 11.35 -8.04 8.95
C GLU A 17 11.40 -9.08 7.83
N GLU A 18 10.36 -9.16 6.98
CA GLU A 18 10.37 -10.08 5.86
C GLU A 18 11.29 -9.60 4.75
N THR A 19 11.79 -10.55 3.93
CA THR A 19 12.72 -10.20 2.85
C THR A 19 12.00 -9.60 1.65
N LEU A 20 12.75 -8.88 0.81
CA LEU A 20 12.23 -8.39 -0.46
C LEU A 20 11.85 -9.52 -1.39
N HIS A 21 12.58 -10.65 -1.35
CA HIS A 21 12.25 -11.82 -2.14
C HIS A 21 10.84 -12.32 -1.80
N TYR A 22 10.50 -12.40 -0.51
CA TYR A 22 9.18 -12.80 -0.06
C TYR A 22 8.12 -11.82 -0.56
N ALA A 23 8.36 -10.51 -0.39
CA ALA A 23 7.42 -9.48 -0.83
C ALA A 23 7.21 -9.50 -2.34
N ALA A 24 8.29 -9.61 -3.11
CA ALA A 24 8.23 -9.73 -4.56
C ALA A 24 7.46 -10.99 -4.98
N GLY A 25 7.62 -12.09 -4.25
CA GLY A 25 6.87 -13.32 -4.47
C GLY A 25 5.36 -13.13 -4.30
N LEU A 26 4.94 -12.39 -3.28
CA LEU A 26 3.52 -12.05 -3.10
C LEU A 26 2.99 -11.20 -4.25
N MET A 27 3.77 -10.20 -4.66
CA MET A 27 3.39 -9.35 -5.79
C MET A 27 3.19 -10.16 -7.06
N ALA A 28 4.10 -11.10 -7.34
CA ALA A 28 4.01 -11.97 -8.50
C ALA A 28 2.84 -12.93 -8.40
N GLN A 29 2.64 -13.55 -7.24
CA GLN A 29 1.59 -14.54 -7.03
C GLN A 29 0.19 -13.95 -7.18
N TRP A 30 -0.02 -12.75 -6.69
CA TRP A 30 -1.34 -12.11 -6.64
C TRP A 30 -1.51 -10.98 -7.65
N ASP A 31 -0.50 -10.75 -8.51
CA ASP A 31 -0.49 -9.68 -9.53
C ASP A 31 -0.81 -8.32 -8.91
N ILE A 32 -0.09 -7.99 -7.86
CA ILE A 32 -0.23 -6.72 -7.14
C ILE A 32 1.11 -6.01 -7.08
N ALA A 33 1.09 -4.69 -7.07
CA ALA A 33 2.29 -3.86 -7.07
C ALA A 33 2.41 -2.97 -5.84
N PHE A 34 1.53 -3.18 -4.86
CA PHE A 34 1.44 -2.36 -3.64
C PHE A 34 1.13 -3.27 -2.46
N LEU A 35 1.97 -3.18 -1.41
CA LEU A 35 1.79 -3.93 -0.18
C LEU A 35 1.85 -2.98 1.01
N PRO A 36 0.81 -2.92 1.85
CA PRO A 36 0.96 -2.32 3.17
C PRO A 36 1.98 -3.11 3.99
N VAL A 37 2.77 -2.41 4.79
CA VAL A 37 3.73 -3.00 5.71
C VAL A 37 3.23 -2.75 7.12
N ALA A 38 3.00 -3.82 7.88
CA ALA A 38 2.41 -3.73 9.22
C ALA A 38 3.08 -4.67 10.19
N ASP A 39 3.11 -4.27 11.45
CA ASP A 39 3.56 -5.08 12.58
C ASP A 39 2.54 -5.01 13.71
N ALA A 40 2.92 -5.43 14.92
CA ALA A 40 2.01 -5.43 16.08
C ALA A 40 1.53 -4.01 16.44
N SER A 41 2.27 -2.97 16.08
CA SER A 41 1.87 -1.57 16.33
C SER A 41 0.91 -1.02 15.27
N GLY A 42 0.72 -1.73 14.16
CA GLY A 42 -0.14 -1.32 13.06
C GLY A 42 0.63 -1.06 11.78
N LEU A 43 0.10 -0.19 10.94
CA LEU A 43 0.71 0.17 9.65
C LEU A 43 1.97 0.99 9.88
N VAL A 44 3.11 0.51 9.38
CA VAL A 44 4.42 1.17 9.54
C VAL A 44 5.03 1.66 8.24
N GLY A 45 4.50 1.23 7.11
CA GLY A 45 5.01 1.66 5.81
C GLY A 45 4.19 1.10 4.67
N THR A 46 4.65 1.41 3.46
CA THR A 46 4.12 0.84 2.22
C THR A 46 5.29 0.42 1.34
N LEU A 47 5.07 -0.60 0.54
CA LEU A 47 6.08 -1.12 -0.39
C LEU A 47 5.45 -1.30 -1.76
N THR A 48 6.09 -0.73 -2.77
CA THR A 48 5.67 -0.87 -4.17
C THR A 48 6.76 -1.56 -4.98
N ASP A 49 6.40 -2.05 -6.15
CA ASP A 49 7.35 -2.56 -7.14
C ASP A 49 8.39 -1.49 -7.51
N ARG A 50 7.97 -0.24 -7.62
CA ARG A 50 8.87 0.88 -7.89
C ARG A 50 9.90 1.06 -6.77
N ASP A 51 9.49 0.96 -5.50
CA ASP A 51 10.42 1.00 -4.36
C ASP A 51 11.50 -0.08 -4.48
N ILE A 52 11.09 -1.29 -4.84
CA ILE A 52 12.01 -2.43 -4.99
C ILE A 52 13.01 -2.15 -6.12
N ILE A 53 12.54 -1.67 -7.26
CA ILE A 53 13.39 -1.38 -8.41
C ILE A 53 14.40 -0.27 -8.07
N LEU A 54 13.93 0.85 -7.53
CA LEU A 54 14.76 2.04 -7.35
C LEU A 54 15.66 1.95 -6.12
N ARG A 55 15.22 1.28 -5.05
CA ARG A 55 15.91 1.27 -3.77
C ARG A 55 16.66 -0.03 -3.50
N ALA A 56 16.39 -1.09 -4.24
CA ALA A 56 17.05 -2.38 -4.06
C ALA A 56 17.75 -2.86 -5.32
N VAL A 57 17.04 -2.96 -6.45
CA VAL A 57 17.64 -3.50 -7.68
C VAL A 57 18.69 -2.55 -8.24
N ALA A 58 18.36 -1.26 -8.36
CA ALA A 58 19.31 -0.28 -8.92
C ALA A 58 20.60 -0.17 -8.10
N PRO A 59 20.57 -0.11 -6.76
CA PRO A 59 21.80 -0.12 -5.95
C PRO A 59 22.51 -1.46 -5.89
N GLY A 60 21.91 -2.55 -6.37
CA GLY A 60 22.52 -3.88 -6.36
C GLY A 60 22.37 -4.64 -5.05
N LEU A 61 21.32 -4.39 -4.28
CA LEU A 61 21.06 -5.11 -3.04
C LEU A 61 20.53 -6.53 -3.33
N ASP A 62 20.83 -7.46 -2.43
CA ASP A 62 20.35 -8.84 -2.54
C ASP A 62 18.94 -8.94 -1.94
N ALA A 63 17.98 -9.32 -2.77
CA ALA A 63 16.58 -9.46 -2.35
C ALA A 63 16.38 -10.55 -1.27
N GLY A 64 17.26 -11.55 -1.23
CA GLY A 64 17.16 -12.65 -0.24
C GLY A 64 17.59 -12.26 1.16
N THR A 65 18.34 -11.17 1.32
CA THR A 65 18.86 -10.71 2.61
C THR A 65 18.41 -9.32 3.00
N THR A 66 17.92 -8.52 2.04
CA THR A 66 17.42 -7.18 2.32
C THR A 66 16.00 -7.24 2.88
N LYS A 67 15.76 -6.55 3.99
CA LYS A 67 14.45 -6.53 4.65
C LYS A 67 13.53 -5.48 4.01
N VAL A 68 12.24 -5.75 4.08
CA VAL A 68 11.20 -4.80 3.65
C VAL A 68 11.41 -3.44 4.34
N SER A 69 11.72 -3.44 5.64
CA SER A 69 11.92 -2.20 6.41
C SER A 69 13.06 -1.32 5.88
N ASP A 70 14.04 -1.91 5.18
CA ASP A 70 15.16 -1.14 4.62
C ASP A 70 14.77 -0.37 3.35
N ILE A 71 13.68 -0.79 2.69
CA ILE A 71 13.30 -0.29 1.36
C ILE A 71 11.95 0.44 1.37
N MET A 72 11.07 0.10 2.30
CA MET A 72 9.71 0.63 2.35
C MET A 72 9.68 2.16 2.46
N THR A 73 8.57 2.74 2.06
CA THR A 73 8.26 4.14 2.33
C THR A 73 7.62 4.22 3.71
N SER A 74 8.27 4.94 4.64
CA SER A 74 7.81 5.09 6.02
C SER A 74 6.90 6.31 6.22
N ASN A 75 7.01 7.30 5.35
CA ASN A 75 6.14 8.47 5.38
C ASN A 75 4.83 8.13 4.67
N ILE A 76 3.90 7.51 5.42
CA ILE A 76 2.70 6.91 4.87
C ILE A 76 1.66 7.97 4.58
N THR A 77 1.12 7.94 3.35
CA THR A 77 -0.10 8.66 3.01
C THR A 77 -1.25 7.65 3.09
N TYR A 78 -2.32 8.03 3.78
CA TYR A 78 -3.47 7.15 3.99
C TYR A 78 -4.76 7.96 4.05
N CYS A 79 -5.89 7.27 4.02
CA CYS A 79 -7.20 7.88 4.27
C CYS A 79 -7.97 6.98 5.25
N TYR A 80 -9.09 7.48 5.74
CA TYR A 80 -10.00 6.72 6.60
C TYR A 80 -11.17 6.17 5.79
N ASP A 81 -11.71 5.04 6.22
CA ASP A 81 -12.80 4.36 5.52
C ASP A 81 -14.12 5.17 5.53
N ASP A 82 -14.27 6.12 6.44
CA ASP A 82 -15.44 6.98 6.54
C ASP A 82 -15.29 8.32 5.82
N GLU A 83 -14.22 8.51 5.05
CA GLU A 83 -14.07 9.73 4.24
C GLU A 83 -14.86 9.60 2.93
N GLU A 84 -15.33 10.73 2.44
CA GLU A 84 -16.05 10.81 1.17
C GLU A 84 -15.11 10.56 -0.01
N VAL A 85 -15.59 9.77 -0.98
CA VAL A 85 -14.77 9.37 -2.13
C VAL A 85 -14.25 10.56 -2.94
N ASP A 86 -15.05 11.60 -3.12
CA ASP A 86 -14.66 12.74 -3.95
C ASP A 86 -13.44 13.47 -3.40
N GLY A 87 -13.42 13.72 -2.10
CA GLY A 87 -12.30 14.40 -1.46
C GLY A 87 -11.02 13.58 -1.49
N VAL A 88 -11.12 12.28 -1.29
CA VAL A 88 -9.96 11.39 -1.33
C VAL A 88 -9.40 11.29 -2.75
N LEU A 89 -10.27 11.17 -3.75
CA LEU A 89 -9.83 11.12 -5.15
C LEU A 89 -9.11 12.40 -5.55
N GLU A 90 -9.62 13.55 -5.13
CA GLU A 90 -9.00 14.84 -5.41
C GLU A 90 -7.60 14.92 -4.80
N ASN A 91 -7.44 14.47 -3.55
CA ASN A 91 -6.13 14.39 -2.89
C ASN A 91 -5.19 13.44 -3.60
N MET A 92 -5.67 12.28 -4.01
CA MET A 92 -4.85 11.31 -4.74
C MET A 92 -4.34 11.90 -6.06
N LYS A 93 -5.20 12.62 -6.78
CA LYS A 93 -4.79 13.30 -8.02
C LYS A 93 -3.74 14.38 -7.76
N ALA A 94 -3.96 15.20 -6.74
CA ALA A 94 -3.03 16.27 -6.38
C ALA A 94 -1.65 15.74 -5.99
N LEU A 95 -1.60 14.61 -5.28
CA LEU A 95 -0.37 13.97 -4.82
C LEU A 95 0.17 12.94 -5.83
N GLN A 96 -0.50 12.75 -6.97
CA GLN A 96 -0.13 11.79 -8.00
C GLN A 96 -0.03 10.35 -7.47
N LEU A 97 -0.93 9.98 -6.59
CA LEU A 97 -0.99 8.64 -6.00
C LEU A 97 -1.98 7.77 -6.76
N ARG A 98 -1.66 6.50 -6.91
CA ARG A 98 -2.52 5.50 -7.54
C ARG A 98 -3.26 4.65 -6.51
N ARG A 99 -2.69 4.51 -5.32
CA ARG A 99 -3.23 3.68 -4.25
C ARG A 99 -2.97 4.34 -2.91
N LEU A 100 -3.88 4.07 -1.96
CA LEU A 100 -3.74 4.50 -0.57
C LEU A 100 -4.09 3.35 0.35
N ALA A 101 -3.36 3.23 1.45
CA ALA A 101 -3.81 2.44 2.59
C ALA A 101 -5.02 3.11 3.21
N VAL A 102 -6.00 2.31 3.64
CA VAL A 102 -7.22 2.79 4.28
C VAL A 102 -7.24 2.29 5.71
N LEU A 103 -7.39 3.21 6.66
CA LEU A 103 -7.48 2.90 8.08
C LEU A 103 -8.92 3.09 8.57
N ASP A 104 -9.29 2.36 9.61
CA ASP A 104 -10.50 2.68 10.36
C ASP A 104 -10.19 3.72 11.45
N ARG A 105 -11.20 4.18 12.18
CA ARG A 105 -11.03 5.22 13.21
C ARG A 105 -10.30 4.74 14.47
N GLN A 106 -10.04 3.44 14.58
CA GLN A 106 -9.16 2.88 15.59
C GLN A 106 -7.72 2.71 15.09
N GLU A 107 -7.38 3.34 13.94
CA GLU A 107 -6.05 3.32 13.32
C GLU A 107 -5.62 1.92 12.87
N ARG A 108 -6.57 1.02 12.60
CA ARG A 108 -6.28 -0.31 12.06
C ARG A 108 -6.40 -0.30 10.54
N LEU A 109 -5.58 -1.11 9.89
CA LEU A 109 -5.66 -1.26 8.43
C LEU A 109 -7.00 -1.90 8.06
N ALA A 110 -7.82 -1.17 7.33
CA ALA A 110 -9.15 -1.61 6.88
C ALA A 110 -9.14 -2.12 5.44
N GLY A 111 -8.24 -1.59 4.61
CA GLY A 111 -8.18 -1.98 3.21
C GLY A 111 -7.19 -1.15 2.42
N VAL A 112 -7.31 -1.25 1.12
CA VAL A 112 -6.55 -0.44 0.15
C VAL A 112 -7.53 0.10 -0.88
N VAL A 113 -7.40 1.35 -1.27
CA VAL A 113 -8.18 1.94 -2.36
C VAL A 113 -7.23 2.32 -3.50
N SER A 114 -7.64 2.00 -4.73
CA SER A 114 -6.91 2.33 -5.95
C SER A 114 -7.73 3.24 -6.84
N ARG A 115 -7.05 3.94 -7.77
CA ARG A 115 -7.74 4.77 -8.78
C ARG A 115 -8.77 3.96 -9.58
N THR A 116 -8.46 2.69 -9.81
CA THR A 116 -9.37 1.76 -10.50
C THR A 116 -10.67 1.53 -9.71
N ASP A 117 -10.60 1.50 -8.39
CA ASP A 117 -11.79 1.34 -7.55
C ASP A 117 -12.79 2.48 -7.76
N PHE A 118 -12.29 3.71 -7.86
CA PHE A 118 -13.15 4.87 -8.16
C PHE A 118 -13.80 4.74 -9.53
N THR A 119 -13.02 4.43 -10.55
CA THR A 119 -13.52 4.27 -11.92
C THR A 119 -14.58 3.17 -12.00
N ARG A 120 -14.35 2.05 -11.32
CA ARG A 120 -15.28 0.91 -11.31
C ARG A 120 -16.64 1.29 -10.72
N HIS A 121 -16.68 2.25 -9.82
CA HIS A 121 -17.91 2.73 -9.19
C HIS A 121 -18.45 4.01 -9.84
N GLY A 122 -17.96 4.38 -11.02
CA GLY A 122 -18.45 5.52 -11.77
C GLY A 122 -18.05 6.88 -11.22
N ILE A 123 -16.94 6.93 -10.51
CA ILE A 123 -16.47 8.17 -9.87
C ILE A 123 -15.36 8.83 -10.70
#